data_6cbd95d82698ab1ae0f1ae18bc2fd464
#
_entry.id   6cbd95d82698ab1ae0f1ae18bc2fd464
#
_cell.length_a   1.000
_cell.length_b   1.000
_cell.length_c   1.000
_cell.angle_alpha   90.00
_cell.angle_beta   90.00
_cell.angle_gamma   90.00
#
_symmetry.space_group_name_H-M   'P 1'
#
loop_
_entity.id
_entity.type
_entity.pdbx_description
1 polymer ?
#
loop_
_entity_poly.entity_id
_entity_poly.type
_entity_poly.pdbx_seq_one_letter_code
_entity_poly.pdbx_strand_id
1 'polypeptide(L)'
;MNLGLGLLLILLLAALGMPLFAVIAAVALLGFHLAGYDLIVVAVEFYRLGDMPGLIAIPLFTLAGYLLGESRAPRRLVQLSNALLGWLPGGLAIVAIVACAFFTAFTGASGVTIVALGALLYPALRQAGYSERYSLGLVTAGGSLGLLFAPSLPLILYGFVAGQMGSDPAVTIPDLFLAGLLPGALMVLLLSGHAMWVGRGIPESRHAFDPASSGPR
;
A
#
# COMPACT_ATOMS: atom_id res chain seq x y z
N MET A 1 -3.64 -7.91 36.71
CA MET A 1 -4.73 -8.12 35.72
C MET A 1 -4.38 -9.35 34.88
N ASN A 2 -5.27 -10.35 34.80
CA ASN A 2 -4.96 -11.57 34.04
C ASN A 2 -4.96 -11.26 32.54
N LEU A 3 -4.02 -11.84 31.79
CA LEU A 3 -3.89 -11.68 30.33
C LEU A 3 -5.26 -11.83 29.61
N GLY A 4 -6.02 -12.85 30.00
CA GLY A 4 -7.33 -13.12 29.36
C GLY A 4 -8.36 -12.01 29.60
N LEU A 5 -8.42 -11.45 30.80
CA LEU A 5 -9.34 -10.36 31.12
C LEU A 5 -8.94 -9.05 30.39
N GLY A 6 -7.65 -8.79 30.29
CA GLY A 6 -7.15 -7.61 29.56
C GLY A 6 -7.44 -7.69 28.06
N LEU A 7 -7.17 -8.83 27.44
CA LEU A 7 -7.48 -9.07 26.02
C LEU A 7 -8.98 -9.00 25.74
N LEU A 8 -9.81 -9.60 26.62
CA LEU A 8 -11.26 -9.56 26.48
C LEU A 8 -11.80 -8.13 26.55
N LEU A 9 -11.28 -7.32 27.47
CA LEU A 9 -11.64 -5.91 27.60
C LEU A 9 -11.27 -5.13 26.34
N ILE A 10 -10.06 -5.33 25.80
CA ILE A 10 -9.59 -4.67 24.57
C ILE A 10 -10.45 -5.08 23.37
N LEU A 11 -10.78 -6.36 23.23
CA LEU A 11 -11.66 -6.85 22.17
C LEU A 11 -13.07 -6.24 22.27
N LEU A 12 -13.60 -6.14 23.49
CA LEU A 12 -14.91 -5.52 23.72
C LEU A 12 -14.89 -4.02 23.35
N LEU A 13 -13.87 -3.29 23.75
CA LEU A 13 -13.69 -1.89 23.37
C LEU A 13 -13.50 -1.71 21.87
N ALA A 14 -12.76 -2.61 21.22
CA ALA A 14 -12.62 -2.62 19.77
C ALA A 14 -13.97 -2.85 19.05
N ALA A 15 -14.79 -3.78 19.58
CA ALA A 15 -16.14 -4.03 19.05
C ALA A 15 -17.09 -2.84 19.25
N LEU A 16 -16.88 -2.03 20.29
CA LEU A 16 -17.61 -0.79 20.56
C LEU A 16 -17.14 0.40 19.68
N GLY A 17 -16.20 0.18 18.76
CA GLY A 17 -15.74 1.23 17.83
C GLY A 17 -14.49 2.00 18.28
N MET A 18 -13.71 1.44 19.18
CA MET A 18 -12.43 2.03 19.57
C MET A 18 -11.49 2.18 18.34
N PRO A 19 -10.84 3.34 18.15
CA PRO A 19 -9.92 3.54 17.03
C PRO A 19 -8.78 2.51 17.03
N LEU A 20 -8.38 2.03 15.86
CA LEU A 20 -7.38 0.96 15.71
C LEU A 20 -6.04 1.28 16.41
N PHE A 21 -5.58 2.54 16.32
CA PHE A 21 -4.35 2.95 17.00
C PHE A 21 -4.42 2.78 18.52
N ALA A 22 -5.58 3.06 19.11
CA ALA A 22 -5.79 2.92 20.54
C ALA A 22 -5.88 1.44 20.96
N VAL A 23 -6.44 0.56 20.10
CA VAL A 23 -6.42 -0.89 20.30
C VAL A 23 -4.99 -1.41 20.32
N ILE A 24 -4.17 -1.01 19.33
CA ILE A 24 -2.75 -1.41 19.26
C ILE A 24 -1.98 -0.91 20.47
N ALA A 25 -2.18 0.34 20.88
CA ALA A 25 -1.56 0.91 22.07
C ALA A 25 -1.97 0.18 23.36
N ALA A 26 -3.25 -0.16 23.51
CA ALA A 26 -3.75 -0.90 24.65
C ALA A 26 -3.16 -2.32 24.76
N VAL A 27 -3.03 -3.02 23.62
CA VAL A 27 -2.37 -4.34 23.57
C VAL A 27 -0.90 -4.23 23.95
N ALA A 28 -0.18 -3.22 23.44
CA ALA A 28 1.23 -2.99 23.80
C ALA A 28 1.40 -2.69 25.30
N LEU A 29 0.59 -1.76 25.83
CA LEU A 29 0.61 -1.42 27.27
C LEU A 29 0.29 -2.63 28.18
N LEU A 30 -0.67 -3.45 27.77
CA LEU A 30 -0.98 -4.70 28.48
C LEU A 30 0.22 -5.64 28.47
N GLY A 31 0.89 -5.79 27.31
CA GLY A 31 2.09 -6.61 27.16
C GLY A 31 3.23 -6.14 28.06
N PHE A 32 3.53 -4.85 28.08
CA PHE A 32 4.56 -4.26 28.96
C PHE A 32 4.23 -4.47 30.44
N HIS A 33 2.97 -4.23 30.83
CA HIS A 33 2.53 -4.43 32.21
C HIS A 33 2.67 -5.90 32.65
N LEU A 34 2.31 -6.85 31.80
CA LEU A 34 2.43 -8.29 32.09
C LEU A 34 3.87 -8.77 32.12
N ALA A 35 4.74 -8.16 31.33
CA ALA A 35 6.18 -8.42 31.32
C ALA A 35 6.93 -7.78 32.53
N GLY A 36 6.20 -7.04 33.38
CA GLY A 36 6.77 -6.41 34.57
C GLY A 36 7.54 -5.13 34.30
N TYR A 37 7.42 -4.54 33.10
CA TYR A 37 8.02 -3.26 32.81
C TYR A 37 7.18 -2.11 33.40
N ASP A 38 7.86 -1.10 33.92
CA ASP A 38 7.21 0.12 34.38
C ASP A 38 6.63 0.88 33.17
N LEU A 39 5.40 1.38 33.30
CA LEU A 39 4.75 2.16 32.23
C LEU A 39 5.50 3.44 31.87
N ILE A 40 6.36 3.94 32.76
CA ILE A 40 7.22 5.09 32.48
C ILE A 40 8.19 4.79 31.32
N VAL A 41 8.61 3.54 31.14
CA VAL A 41 9.47 3.11 30.02
C VAL A 41 8.77 3.37 28.69
N VAL A 42 7.46 3.11 28.61
CA VAL A 42 6.66 3.37 27.41
C VAL A 42 6.64 4.86 27.08
N ALA A 43 6.48 5.72 28.09
CA ALA A 43 6.50 7.17 27.90
C ALA A 43 7.88 7.67 27.43
N VAL A 44 8.96 7.11 27.97
CA VAL A 44 10.33 7.44 27.57
C VAL A 44 10.59 7.00 26.12
N GLU A 45 10.20 5.77 25.74
CA GLU A 45 10.37 5.28 24.37
C GLU A 45 9.49 6.07 23.38
N PHE A 46 8.28 6.45 23.78
CA PHE A 46 7.43 7.30 22.94
C PHE A 46 8.07 8.68 22.68
N TYR A 47 8.73 9.26 23.69
CA TYR A 47 9.47 10.51 23.51
C TYR A 47 10.68 10.32 22.59
N ARG A 48 11.44 9.24 22.77
CA ARG A 48 12.59 8.88 21.90
C ARG A 48 12.19 8.71 20.45
N LEU A 49 11.00 8.15 20.19
CA LEU A 49 10.50 8.04 18.81
C LEU A 49 10.42 9.41 18.11
N GLY A 50 10.09 10.48 18.82
CA GLY A 50 10.02 11.84 18.26
C GLY A 50 11.37 12.36 17.75
N ASP A 51 12.49 11.91 18.33
CA ASP A 51 13.84 12.32 17.96
C ASP A 51 14.45 11.45 16.86
N MET A 52 13.74 10.44 16.38
CA MET A 52 14.25 9.50 15.38
C MET A 52 14.14 10.06 13.96
N PRO A 53 15.27 10.28 13.23
CA PRO A 53 15.24 10.88 11.90
C PRO A 53 14.38 10.12 10.88
N GLY A 54 14.31 8.79 11.01
CA GLY A 54 13.49 7.93 10.13
C GLY A 54 11.99 8.17 10.24
N LEU A 55 11.49 8.57 11.42
CA LEU A 55 10.05 8.82 11.62
C LEU A 55 9.57 10.14 11.00
N ILE A 56 10.46 11.10 10.81
CA ILE A 56 10.15 12.35 10.10
C ILE A 56 9.79 12.07 8.63
N ALA A 57 10.34 11.00 8.07
CA ALA A 57 10.02 10.59 6.71
C ALA A 57 8.53 10.23 6.53
N ILE A 58 7.85 9.68 7.54
CA ILE A 58 6.45 9.25 7.46
C ILE A 58 5.50 10.41 7.10
N PRO A 59 5.42 11.53 7.85
CA PRO A 59 4.55 12.64 7.50
C PRO A 59 4.97 13.32 6.18
N LEU A 60 6.26 13.39 5.87
CA LEU A 60 6.74 13.96 4.62
C LEU A 60 6.33 13.12 3.41
N PHE A 61 6.49 11.79 3.46
CA PHE A 61 6.01 10.89 2.41
C PHE A 61 4.49 10.92 2.28
N THR A 62 3.77 10.96 3.39
CA THR A 62 2.29 11.07 3.37
C THR A 62 1.86 12.37 2.68
N LEU A 63 2.50 13.49 3.01
CA LEU A 63 2.24 14.78 2.38
C LEU A 63 2.58 14.73 0.88
N ALA A 64 3.76 14.22 0.53
CA ALA A 64 4.17 14.05 -0.87
C ALA A 64 3.19 13.16 -1.65
N GLY A 65 2.76 12.04 -1.05
CA GLY A 65 1.76 11.14 -1.62
C GLY A 65 0.42 11.83 -1.88
N TYR A 66 -0.05 12.61 -0.92
CA TYR A 66 -1.27 13.39 -1.07
C TYR A 66 -1.16 14.42 -2.20
N LEU A 67 -0.09 15.21 -2.22
CA LEU A 67 0.16 16.19 -3.27
C LEU A 67 0.28 15.57 -4.66
N LEU A 68 0.95 14.40 -4.75
CA LEU A 68 1.01 13.63 -6.00
C LEU A 68 -0.37 13.14 -6.42
N GLY A 69 -1.20 12.67 -5.48
CA GLY A 69 -2.57 12.22 -5.73
C GLY A 69 -3.47 13.29 -6.34
N GLU A 70 -3.38 14.52 -5.82
CA GLU A 70 -4.13 15.69 -6.30
C GLU A 70 -3.54 16.31 -7.58
N SER A 71 -2.34 15.93 -7.96
CA SER A 71 -1.65 16.46 -9.14
C SER A 71 -2.10 15.75 -10.44
N ARG A 72 -1.45 16.12 -11.56
CA ARG A 72 -1.60 15.40 -12.84
C ARG A 72 -0.75 14.13 -12.94
N ALA A 73 0.00 13.77 -11.89
CA ALA A 73 0.89 12.61 -11.90
C ALA A 73 0.14 11.28 -12.14
N PRO A 74 -1.03 11.00 -11.52
CA PRO A 74 -1.78 9.76 -11.78
C PRO A 74 -2.10 9.57 -13.26
N ARG A 75 -2.60 10.61 -13.91
CA ARG A 75 -2.93 10.57 -15.36
C ARG A 75 -1.70 10.33 -16.22
N ARG A 76 -0.58 10.99 -15.92
CA ARG A 76 0.68 10.83 -16.67
C ARG A 76 1.25 9.43 -16.53
N LEU A 77 1.19 8.86 -15.32
CA LEU A 77 1.64 7.48 -15.07
C LEU A 77 0.80 6.47 -15.87
N VAL A 78 -0.53 6.62 -15.88
CA VAL A 78 -1.40 5.75 -16.67
C VAL A 78 -1.12 5.91 -18.16
N GLN A 79 -0.91 7.11 -18.67
CA GLN A 79 -0.56 7.35 -20.08
C GLN A 79 0.77 6.70 -20.45
N LEU A 80 1.81 6.86 -19.62
CA LEU A 80 3.11 6.25 -19.84
C LEU A 80 3.03 4.72 -19.80
N SER A 81 2.36 4.15 -18.80
CA SER A 81 2.16 2.71 -18.69
C SER A 81 1.36 2.15 -19.88
N ASN A 82 0.36 2.91 -20.34
CA ASN A 82 -0.42 2.51 -21.53
C ASN A 82 0.42 2.55 -22.81
N ALA A 83 1.28 3.54 -22.98
CA ALA A 83 2.19 3.60 -24.13
C ALA A 83 3.17 2.42 -24.18
N LEU A 84 3.60 1.93 -23.00
CA LEU A 84 4.56 0.83 -22.89
C LEU A 84 3.90 -0.56 -22.95
N LEU A 85 2.72 -0.73 -22.39
CA LEU A 85 2.11 -2.04 -22.12
C LEU A 85 0.72 -2.20 -22.75
N GLY A 86 0.11 -1.15 -23.29
CA GLY A 86 -1.26 -1.15 -23.79
C GLY A 86 -1.49 -2.06 -25.00
N TRP A 87 -0.43 -2.43 -25.73
CA TRP A 87 -0.48 -3.34 -26.89
C TRP A 87 -0.64 -4.83 -26.52
N LEU A 88 -0.45 -5.19 -25.23
CA LEU A 88 -0.60 -6.55 -24.73
C LEU A 88 -2.08 -6.96 -24.65
N PRO A 89 -2.41 -8.25 -24.82
CA PRO A 89 -3.74 -8.76 -24.54
C PRO A 89 -4.06 -8.54 -23.05
N GLY A 90 -5.19 -7.87 -22.74
CA GLY A 90 -5.47 -7.40 -21.39
C GLY A 90 -4.65 -6.18 -20.96
N GLY A 91 -4.07 -5.46 -21.92
CA GLY A 91 -3.12 -4.37 -21.71
C GLY A 91 -3.61 -3.32 -20.72
N LEU A 92 -4.89 -2.93 -20.76
CA LEU A 92 -5.45 -1.97 -19.82
C LEU A 92 -5.39 -2.45 -18.35
N ALA A 93 -5.65 -3.74 -18.11
CA ALA A 93 -5.55 -4.31 -16.76
C ALA A 93 -4.09 -4.39 -16.30
N ILE A 94 -3.15 -4.73 -17.19
CA ILE A 94 -1.71 -4.71 -16.88
C ILE A 94 -1.24 -3.29 -16.59
N VAL A 95 -1.66 -2.33 -17.41
CA VAL A 95 -1.41 -0.90 -17.19
C VAL A 95 -1.90 -0.46 -15.81
N ALA A 96 -3.10 -0.89 -15.43
CA ALA A 96 -3.66 -0.58 -14.13
C ALA A 96 -2.80 -1.14 -12.98
N ILE A 97 -2.36 -2.41 -13.06
CA ILE A 97 -1.48 -3.03 -12.06
C ILE A 97 -0.17 -2.27 -11.94
N VAL A 98 0.51 -2.05 -13.06
CA VAL A 98 1.84 -1.41 -13.09
C VAL A 98 1.76 0.04 -12.64
N ALA A 99 0.79 0.81 -13.15
CA ALA A 99 0.60 2.21 -12.74
C ALA A 99 0.29 2.33 -11.24
N CYS A 100 -0.58 1.46 -10.71
CA CYS A 100 -0.88 1.43 -9.28
C CYS A 100 0.35 1.07 -8.45
N ALA A 101 1.11 0.05 -8.85
CA ALA A 101 2.32 -0.37 -8.14
C ALA A 101 3.36 0.76 -8.09
N PHE A 102 3.65 1.40 -9.23
CA PHE A 102 4.56 2.53 -9.28
C PHE A 102 4.07 3.72 -8.44
N PHE A 103 2.79 4.08 -8.57
CA PHE A 103 2.24 5.21 -7.84
C PHE A 103 2.29 4.96 -6.32
N THR A 104 1.95 3.74 -5.88
CA THR A 104 2.02 3.38 -4.46
C THR A 104 3.45 3.34 -3.95
N ALA A 105 4.42 2.90 -4.77
CA ALA A 105 5.83 2.95 -4.38
C ALA A 105 6.27 4.39 -4.05
N PHE A 106 5.85 5.37 -4.86
CA PHE A 106 6.17 6.78 -4.61
C PHE A 106 5.39 7.40 -3.45
N THR A 107 4.09 7.06 -3.31
CA THR A 107 3.24 7.65 -2.27
C THR A 107 3.41 6.96 -0.93
N GLY A 108 3.85 5.71 -0.92
CA GLY A 108 3.96 4.89 0.28
C GLY A 108 2.61 4.52 0.93
N ALA A 109 1.49 4.91 0.31
CA ALA A 109 0.15 4.75 0.88
C ALA A 109 -0.82 4.12 -0.12
N SER A 110 -1.22 2.87 0.11
CA SER A 110 -2.15 2.13 -0.75
C SER A 110 -3.52 2.83 -0.89
N GLY A 111 -4.04 3.39 0.20
CA GLY A 111 -5.33 4.10 0.19
C GLY A 111 -5.35 5.29 -0.76
N VAL A 112 -4.29 6.10 -0.78
CA VAL A 112 -4.16 7.25 -1.70
C VAL A 112 -4.17 6.77 -3.15
N THR A 113 -3.43 5.71 -3.45
CA THR A 113 -3.39 5.11 -4.79
C THR A 113 -4.75 4.61 -5.23
N ILE A 114 -5.45 3.86 -4.38
CA ILE A 114 -6.77 3.29 -4.68
C ILE A 114 -7.76 4.41 -5.00
N VAL A 115 -7.76 5.49 -4.24
CA VAL A 115 -8.66 6.62 -4.47
C VAL A 115 -8.25 7.39 -5.73
N ALA A 116 -6.98 7.80 -5.86
CA ALA A 116 -6.53 8.66 -6.96
C ALA A 116 -6.54 7.94 -8.32
N LEU A 117 -5.94 6.75 -8.40
CA LEU A 117 -5.91 5.96 -9.63
C LEU A 117 -7.19 5.18 -9.86
N GLY A 118 -7.87 4.74 -8.79
CA GLY A 118 -9.13 4.04 -8.88
C GLY A 118 -10.22 4.87 -9.56
N ALA A 119 -10.31 6.16 -9.23
CA ALA A 119 -11.25 7.07 -9.89
C ALA A 119 -11.03 7.17 -11.41
N LEU A 120 -9.79 6.95 -11.88
CA LEU A 120 -9.42 6.98 -13.29
C LEU A 120 -9.52 5.60 -13.96
N LEU A 121 -8.99 4.57 -13.31
CA LEU A 121 -8.84 3.23 -13.88
C LEU A 121 -10.12 2.40 -13.81
N TYR A 122 -10.90 2.54 -12.75
CA TYR A 122 -12.14 1.77 -12.59
C TYR A 122 -13.14 2.02 -13.74
N PRO A 123 -13.52 3.27 -14.08
CA PRO A 123 -14.42 3.51 -15.20
C PRO A 123 -13.83 3.06 -16.53
N ALA A 124 -12.51 3.20 -16.72
CA ALA A 124 -11.83 2.74 -17.93
C ALA A 124 -11.90 1.22 -18.09
N LEU A 125 -11.65 0.46 -17.02
CA LEU A 125 -11.77 -1.01 -17.01
C LEU A 125 -13.21 -1.46 -17.28
N ARG A 126 -14.21 -0.75 -16.71
CA ARG A 126 -15.63 -1.04 -16.96
C ARG A 126 -16.02 -0.80 -18.42
N GLN A 127 -15.54 0.31 -19.00
CA GLN A 127 -15.78 0.61 -20.43
C GLN A 127 -15.11 -0.40 -21.35
N ALA A 128 -13.96 -0.94 -20.96
CA ALA A 128 -13.26 -2.00 -21.71
C ALA A 128 -13.89 -3.40 -21.54
N GLY A 129 -15.05 -3.51 -20.85
CA GLY A 129 -15.80 -4.76 -20.73
C GLY A 129 -15.41 -5.65 -19.53
N TYR A 130 -14.53 -5.20 -18.64
CA TYR A 130 -14.21 -5.96 -17.43
C TYR A 130 -15.37 -5.95 -16.43
N SER A 131 -15.58 -7.07 -15.71
CA SER A 131 -16.62 -7.17 -14.69
C SER A 131 -16.35 -6.20 -13.53
N GLU A 132 -17.39 -5.77 -12.83
CA GLU A 132 -17.26 -4.85 -11.69
C GLU A 132 -16.34 -5.42 -10.60
N ARG A 133 -16.59 -6.68 -10.21
CA ARG A 133 -15.79 -7.35 -9.18
C ARG A 133 -14.31 -7.43 -9.54
N TYR A 134 -14.03 -7.73 -10.81
CA TYR A 134 -12.66 -7.79 -11.29
C TYR A 134 -11.99 -6.42 -11.28
N SER A 135 -12.68 -5.38 -11.76
CA SER A 135 -12.14 -4.01 -11.82
C SER A 135 -11.86 -3.45 -10.43
N LEU A 136 -12.76 -3.64 -9.47
CA LEU A 136 -12.54 -3.24 -8.07
C LEU A 136 -11.39 -4.04 -7.44
N GLY A 137 -11.37 -5.35 -7.61
CA GLY A 137 -10.30 -6.21 -7.09
C GLY A 137 -8.94 -5.85 -7.67
N LEU A 138 -8.87 -5.56 -8.96
CA LEU A 138 -7.64 -5.19 -9.65
C LEU A 138 -7.05 -3.87 -9.12
N VAL A 139 -7.88 -2.83 -8.98
CA VAL A 139 -7.45 -1.53 -8.45
C VAL A 139 -7.01 -1.64 -7.00
N THR A 140 -7.75 -2.40 -6.19
CA THR A 140 -7.42 -2.60 -4.78
C THR A 140 -6.12 -3.40 -4.61
N ALA A 141 -5.99 -4.52 -5.32
CA ALA A 141 -4.79 -5.35 -5.28
C ALA A 141 -3.57 -4.59 -5.84
N GLY A 142 -3.74 -3.93 -6.99
CA GLY A 142 -2.69 -3.10 -7.60
C GLY A 142 -2.20 -1.99 -6.69
N GLY A 143 -3.13 -1.32 -5.99
CA GLY A 143 -2.80 -0.29 -5.01
C GLY A 143 -2.00 -0.78 -3.80
N SER A 144 -2.07 -2.07 -3.48
CA SER A 144 -1.30 -2.66 -2.37
C SER A 144 0.08 -3.15 -2.80
N LEU A 145 0.31 -3.44 -4.08
CA LEU A 145 1.57 -3.99 -4.58
C LEU A 145 2.77 -3.07 -4.39
N GLY A 146 2.57 -1.78 -4.54
CA GLY A 146 3.64 -0.81 -4.45
C GLY A 146 4.28 -0.72 -3.05
N LEU A 147 3.63 -1.26 -2.02
CA LEU A 147 4.18 -1.32 -0.67
C LEU A 147 5.42 -2.23 -0.56
N LEU A 148 5.64 -3.12 -1.54
CA LEU A 148 6.82 -3.98 -1.63
C LEU A 148 8.00 -3.31 -2.33
N PHE A 149 7.79 -2.19 -3.02
CA PHE A 149 8.83 -1.49 -3.77
C PHE A 149 9.35 -0.27 -3.01
N ALA A 150 10.64 0.04 -3.18
CA ALA A 150 11.23 1.25 -2.64
C ALA A 150 10.72 2.50 -3.37
N PRO A 151 10.48 3.61 -2.65
CA PRO A 151 10.50 3.81 -1.21
C PRO A 151 9.16 3.47 -0.56
N SER A 152 9.12 2.48 0.31
CA SER A 152 7.90 2.02 0.98
C SER A 152 7.90 2.41 2.45
N LEU A 153 6.89 3.12 2.90
CA LEU A 153 6.73 3.52 4.31
C LEU A 153 6.68 2.31 5.27
N PRO A 154 5.91 1.24 5.00
CA PRO A 154 5.90 0.06 5.85
C PRO A 154 7.27 -0.61 5.97
N LEU A 155 8.04 -0.69 4.88
CA LEU A 155 9.38 -1.27 4.90
C LEU A 155 10.37 -0.40 5.68
N ILE A 156 10.27 0.93 5.56
CA ILE A 156 11.08 1.86 6.36
C ILE A 156 10.78 1.68 7.85
N LEU A 157 9.49 1.65 8.22
CA LEU A 157 9.08 1.47 9.62
C LEU A 157 9.53 0.11 10.16
N TYR A 158 9.34 -0.95 9.39
CA TYR A 158 9.78 -2.30 9.76
C TYR A 158 11.30 -2.37 9.94
N GLY A 159 12.08 -1.83 8.99
CA GLY A 159 13.54 -1.81 9.05
C GLY A 159 14.06 -1.03 10.25
N PHE A 160 13.36 0.02 10.61
CA PHE A 160 13.67 0.82 11.77
C PHE A 160 13.49 0.01 13.07
N VAL A 161 12.33 -0.65 13.23
CA VAL A 161 12.04 -1.51 14.40
C VAL A 161 12.98 -2.70 14.44
N ALA A 162 13.22 -3.38 13.32
CA ALA A 162 14.11 -4.53 13.23
C ALA A 162 15.56 -4.17 13.58
N GLY A 163 16.03 -2.97 13.18
CA GLY A 163 17.37 -2.48 13.53
C GLY A 163 17.55 -2.26 15.04
N GLN A 164 16.48 -2.00 15.79
CA GLN A 164 16.55 -1.87 17.25
C GLN A 164 16.57 -3.23 17.98
N MET A 165 16.12 -4.30 17.32
CA MET A 165 16.07 -5.64 17.95
C MET A 165 17.42 -6.31 18.06
N GLY A 166 18.51 -5.71 17.56
CA GLY A 166 19.87 -6.21 17.69
C GLY A 166 20.11 -7.53 16.97
N SER A 167 19.44 -7.74 15.82
CA SER A 167 19.67 -8.92 14.97
C SER A 167 21.11 -8.95 14.45
N ASP A 168 21.71 -10.15 14.39
CA ASP A 168 23.03 -10.38 13.80
C ASP A 168 22.86 -11.34 12.60
N PRO A 169 23.10 -10.91 11.34
CA PRO A 169 23.52 -9.56 10.93
C PRO A 169 22.41 -8.50 11.10
N ALA A 170 22.81 -7.23 11.30
CA ALA A 170 21.89 -6.11 11.44
C ALA A 170 21.08 -5.91 10.16
N VAL A 171 19.74 -5.91 10.27
CA VAL A 171 18.85 -5.67 9.13
C VAL A 171 18.80 -4.17 8.82
N THR A 172 19.19 -3.79 7.61
CA THR A 172 19.13 -2.41 7.15
C THR A 172 17.92 -2.14 6.28
N ILE A 173 17.48 -0.87 6.20
CA ILE A 173 16.37 -0.47 5.32
C ILE A 173 16.65 -0.79 3.84
N PRO A 174 17.86 -0.55 3.28
CA PRO A 174 18.21 -0.97 1.92
C PRO A 174 18.09 -2.48 1.68
N ASP A 175 18.45 -3.31 2.65
CA ASP A 175 18.32 -4.77 2.53
C ASP A 175 16.86 -5.19 2.40
N LEU A 176 15.96 -4.55 3.15
CA LEU A 176 14.52 -4.79 3.06
C LEU A 176 13.95 -4.35 1.70
N PHE A 177 14.43 -3.25 1.14
CA PHE A 177 14.04 -2.84 -0.19
C PHE A 177 14.47 -3.85 -1.26
N LEU A 178 15.69 -4.36 -1.18
CA LEU A 178 16.17 -5.42 -2.08
C LEU A 178 15.37 -6.72 -1.89
N ALA A 179 15.10 -7.11 -0.65
CA ALA A 179 14.30 -8.28 -0.34
C ALA A 179 12.86 -8.17 -0.85
N GLY A 180 12.28 -6.95 -0.84
CA GLY A 180 10.94 -6.66 -1.35
C GLY A 180 10.81 -6.73 -2.87
N LEU A 181 11.91 -6.51 -3.62
CA LEU A 181 11.89 -6.49 -5.09
C LEU A 181 11.44 -7.83 -5.69
N LEU A 182 11.98 -8.93 -5.20
CA LEU A 182 11.68 -10.26 -5.75
C LEU A 182 10.21 -10.65 -5.53
N PRO A 183 9.64 -10.62 -4.32
CA PRO A 183 8.23 -10.91 -4.12
C PRO A 183 7.32 -9.87 -4.80
N GLY A 184 7.71 -8.59 -4.84
CA GLY A 184 6.98 -7.54 -5.53
C GLY A 184 6.90 -7.79 -7.03
N ALA A 185 8.04 -8.08 -7.67
CA ALA A 185 8.10 -8.42 -9.09
C ALA A 185 7.29 -9.69 -9.40
N LEU A 186 7.41 -10.73 -8.57
CA LEU A 186 6.63 -11.97 -8.72
C LEU A 186 5.12 -11.68 -8.66
N MET A 187 4.67 -10.88 -7.71
CA MET A 187 3.25 -10.50 -7.59
C MET A 187 2.76 -9.71 -8.80
N VAL A 188 3.54 -8.75 -9.30
CA VAL A 188 3.20 -8.00 -10.52
C VAL A 188 3.11 -8.94 -11.72
N LEU A 189 4.05 -9.88 -11.87
CA LEU A 189 4.05 -10.86 -12.98
C LEU A 189 2.84 -11.80 -12.89
N LEU A 190 2.53 -12.34 -11.72
CA LEU A 190 1.39 -13.24 -11.52
C LEU A 190 0.06 -12.54 -11.79
N LEU A 191 -0.12 -11.32 -11.27
CA LEU A 191 -1.33 -10.55 -11.51
C LEU A 191 -1.45 -10.10 -12.96
N SER A 192 -0.34 -9.72 -13.59
CA SER A 192 -0.31 -9.41 -15.04
C SER A 192 -0.62 -10.63 -15.88
N GLY A 193 -0.09 -11.81 -15.54
CA GLY A 193 -0.43 -13.07 -16.16
C GLY A 193 -1.91 -13.42 -16.04
N HIS A 194 -2.48 -13.24 -14.86
CA HIS A 194 -3.92 -13.41 -14.64
C HIS A 194 -4.74 -12.39 -15.44
N ALA A 195 -4.30 -11.13 -15.50
CA ALA A 195 -4.93 -10.08 -16.30
C ALA A 195 -4.92 -10.41 -17.79
N MET A 196 -3.83 -10.97 -18.31
CA MET A 196 -3.75 -11.45 -19.68
C MET A 196 -4.71 -12.60 -19.94
N TRP A 197 -4.83 -13.52 -19.00
CA TRP A 197 -5.75 -14.67 -19.13
C TRP A 197 -7.21 -14.21 -19.17
N VAL A 198 -7.61 -13.34 -18.25
CA VAL A 198 -8.97 -12.76 -18.23
C VAL A 198 -9.21 -11.88 -19.46
N GLY A 199 -8.23 -11.05 -19.85
CA GLY A 199 -8.34 -10.13 -20.99
C GLY A 199 -8.49 -10.83 -22.34
N ARG A 200 -8.03 -12.08 -22.47
CA ARG A 200 -8.23 -12.87 -23.72
C ARG A 200 -9.70 -13.13 -24.02
N GLY A 201 -10.55 -13.18 -23.00
CA GLY A 201 -12.00 -13.37 -23.14
C GLY A 201 -12.78 -12.09 -23.44
N ILE A 202 -12.12 -10.93 -23.48
CA ILE A 202 -12.75 -9.63 -23.64
C ILE A 202 -12.26 -8.99 -24.96
N PRO A 203 -13.11 -8.94 -26.01
CA PRO A 203 -12.69 -8.41 -27.34
C PRO A 203 -12.23 -6.96 -27.30
N GLU A 204 -12.82 -6.14 -26.42
CA GLU A 204 -12.54 -4.71 -26.30
C GLU A 204 -11.29 -4.39 -25.45
N SER A 205 -10.70 -5.39 -24.78
CA SER A 205 -9.52 -5.18 -23.92
C SER A 205 -8.24 -4.77 -24.67
N ARG A 206 -8.27 -4.75 -26.01
CA ARG A 206 -7.16 -4.34 -26.88
C ARG A 206 -7.20 -2.87 -27.29
N HIS A 207 -8.22 -2.11 -26.89
CA HIS A 207 -8.29 -0.70 -27.22
C HIS A 207 -7.40 0.11 -26.26
N ALA A 208 -6.55 0.95 -26.84
CA ALA A 208 -5.73 1.88 -26.09
C ALA A 208 -6.63 2.80 -25.25
N PHE A 209 -6.30 2.97 -23.97
CA PHE A 209 -6.97 3.93 -23.09
C PHE A 209 -6.80 5.35 -23.65
N ASP A 210 -7.88 5.99 -24.06
CA ASP A 210 -7.90 7.40 -24.44
C ASP A 210 -8.34 8.26 -23.24
N PRO A 211 -7.40 8.95 -22.58
CA PRO A 211 -7.71 9.76 -21.41
C PRO A 211 -8.51 11.02 -21.76
N ALA A 212 -8.64 11.38 -23.03
CA ALA A 212 -9.43 12.53 -23.47
C ALA A 212 -10.93 12.24 -23.47
N SER A 213 -11.31 10.96 -23.61
CA SER A 213 -12.73 10.56 -23.67
C SER A 213 -13.39 10.36 -22.31
N SER A 214 -12.62 10.33 -21.21
CA SER A 214 -13.10 10.12 -19.84
C SER A 214 -13.37 11.41 -19.03
N GLY A 215 -13.46 12.56 -19.68
CA GLY A 215 -13.87 13.83 -19.06
C GLY A 215 -15.37 13.81 -18.73
N PRO A 216 -15.81 14.41 -17.61
CA PRO A 216 -17.23 14.55 -17.31
C PRO A 216 -17.91 15.40 -18.42
N ARG A 217 -19.00 14.86 -18.97
CA ARG A 217 -19.95 15.62 -19.77
C ARG A 217 -20.80 16.46 -18.86
#